data_ed1bc69f8b46f1c4e59948e9d6b1fa51
#
_entry.id   ed1bc69f8b46f1c4e59948e9d6b1fa51
#
_cell.length_a   1.000
_cell.length_b   1.000
_cell.length_c   1.000
_cell.angle_alpha   90.00
_cell.angle_beta   90.00
_cell.angle_gamma   90.00
#
_symmetry.space_group_name_H-M   'P 1'
#
loop_
_entity.id
_entity.type
_entity.pdbx_description
1 polymer ?
#
loop_
_entity_poly.entity_id
_entity_poly.type
_entity_poly.pdbx_seq_one_letter_code
_entity_poly.pdbx_strand_id
1 'polypeptide(L)'
;MYQSDKDKKVYTKEANPFLPHDITLTSIAPRSPMGIEGTEHLSVAQKLYYEPSKSLSLQAYGSMFFMNSYDLIQDMTFSQSRDFMAGVKLKYDVKDWFTVNLSLHGDFYDRFKRHERIDERKNVYKSKIFEPRLTLTSSYFTGHNIIFGVEHTTDELTSDRFVNRRMTTRSLHETEYFLQDEWTVNSHWMLSSGVRTNLSKAFGFMWMPKIAIKYALDNHWALRANYSMGYRAPSIKELFFNWDHLGMFQIKGSENLQSEKNNYFSLGAEYTKDRFFINVNAYANIFNKKIEGVWRIYDMQYNFEYINLKSQRMLGVEAIMKWRLTDNFMLNATYSYVNVSKQNGIQVNTTSPHAATASIDYTLNRPNYRLKSIFSTSIMGEKKFDVQDRVWVKEHNKSYDAYFRCILPTYVLCNLAVVQTFYNKVKLTIGVDNIFNYVPHTLGSGVTMFNVPATCGARGYVQVEFLVEDILKSLKHKK
;
A
#
# COMPACT_ATOMS: atom_id res chain seq x y z
N MET A 1 25.68 12.51 17.29
CA MET A 1 26.71 12.25 16.26
C MET A 1 27.51 11.04 16.70
N TYR A 2 27.07 9.83 16.30
CA TYR A 2 27.80 8.60 16.57
C TYR A 2 28.46 8.19 15.28
N GLN A 3 29.73 8.46 15.16
CA GLN A 3 30.59 7.92 14.12
C GLN A 3 30.98 6.51 14.55
N SER A 4 30.37 5.47 14.00
CA SER A 4 30.82 4.10 14.21
C SER A 4 31.86 3.76 13.15
N ASP A 5 33.06 3.53 13.58
CA ASP A 5 34.30 3.24 12.87
C ASP A 5 34.36 1.86 12.19
N LYS A 6 33.30 1.42 11.55
CA LYS A 6 33.31 0.20 10.73
C LYS A 6 32.65 0.43 9.38
N ASP A 7 33.37 1.09 8.49
CA ASP A 7 33.10 1.06 7.07
C ASP A 7 33.22 -0.38 6.56
N LYS A 8 32.11 -1.14 6.65
CA LYS A 8 32.04 -2.42 5.96
C LYS A 8 31.89 -2.12 4.47
N LYS A 9 32.99 -2.26 3.74
CA LYS A 9 32.99 -2.31 2.28
C LYS A 9 32.06 -3.46 1.86
N VAL A 10 30.97 -3.14 1.20
CA VAL A 10 30.10 -4.15 0.60
C VAL A 10 30.71 -4.49 -0.77
N TYR A 11 31.47 -5.57 -0.82
CA TYR A 11 32.03 -6.08 -2.06
C TYR A 11 31.02 -7.04 -2.68
N THR A 12 30.59 -6.80 -3.90
CA THR A 12 29.98 -7.83 -4.73
C THR A 12 31.07 -8.42 -5.64
N LYS A 13 31.54 -9.60 -5.31
CA LYS A 13 32.46 -10.38 -6.12
C LYS A 13 31.77 -11.17 -7.26
N GLU A 14 30.50 -10.92 -7.50
CA GLU A 14 29.82 -11.55 -8.61
C GLU A 14 30.26 -10.90 -9.91
N ALA A 15 30.67 -11.71 -10.88
CA ALA A 15 31.01 -11.24 -12.22
C ALA A 15 29.81 -10.45 -12.78
N ASN A 16 30.03 -9.18 -13.09
CA ASN A 16 29.01 -8.36 -13.72
C ASN A 16 28.97 -8.74 -15.21
N PRO A 17 27.87 -9.34 -15.72
CA PRO A 17 27.81 -9.85 -17.08
C PRO A 17 27.90 -8.75 -18.17
N PHE A 18 27.85 -7.48 -17.77
CA PHE A 18 27.87 -6.31 -18.66
C PHE A 18 29.24 -5.64 -18.71
N LEU A 19 30.21 -6.11 -17.92
CA LEU A 19 31.57 -5.59 -17.90
C LEU A 19 32.56 -6.64 -18.44
N PRO A 20 33.70 -6.20 -19.04
CA PRO A 20 34.79 -7.10 -19.34
C PRO A 20 35.24 -7.90 -18.11
N HIS A 21 35.66 -9.14 -18.31
CA HIS A 21 35.98 -10.09 -17.23
C HIS A 21 37.17 -9.68 -16.35
N ASP A 22 37.99 -8.74 -16.81
CA ASP A 22 39.14 -8.20 -16.12
C ASP A 22 38.80 -7.02 -15.17
N ILE A 23 37.54 -6.57 -15.15
CA ILE A 23 37.12 -5.43 -14.36
C ILE A 23 36.41 -5.88 -13.08
N THR A 24 37.00 -5.53 -11.95
CA THR A 24 36.39 -5.71 -10.63
C THR A 24 35.89 -4.37 -10.11
N LEU A 25 34.60 -4.25 -9.91
CA LEU A 25 33.98 -3.05 -9.33
C LEU A 25 34.02 -3.09 -7.80
N THR A 26 34.61 -2.03 -7.25
CA THR A 26 34.56 -1.77 -5.80
C THR A 26 33.75 -0.52 -5.55
N SER A 27 32.58 -0.66 -5.03
CA SER A 27 31.74 0.48 -4.61
C SER A 27 31.87 0.70 -3.11
N ILE A 28 32.36 1.87 -2.71
CA ILE A 28 32.27 2.35 -1.33
C ILE A 28 31.11 3.30 -1.30
N ALA A 29 30.00 2.85 -0.75
CA ALA A 29 28.85 3.72 -0.57
C ALA A 29 29.02 4.53 0.74
N PRO A 30 29.05 5.87 0.68
CA PRO A 30 29.00 6.68 1.89
C PRO A 30 27.68 6.43 2.62
N ARG A 31 27.73 6.25 3.94
CA ARG A 31 26.56 6.11 4.78
C ARG A 31 26.09 7.50 5.20
N SER A 32 24.85 7.81 4.87
CA SER A 32 24.19 9.03 5.32
C SER A 32 22.97 8.65 6.17
N PRO A 33 22.74 9.31 7.30
CA PRO A 33 21.48 9.13 8.01
C PRO A 33 20.34 9.60 7.11
N MET A 34 19.20 8.89 7.16
CA MET A 34 18.01 9.27 6.44
C MET A 34 17.42 10.54 7.07
N GLY A 35 17.27 11.60 6.29
CA GLY A 35 16.52 12.78 6.70
C GLY A 35 15.03 12.45 6.74
N ILE A 36 14.40 12.71 7.88
CA ILE A 36 12.94 12.62 8.02
C ILE A 36 12.41 14.02 8.16
N GLU A 37 11.48 14.38 7.29
CA GLU A 37 10.80 15.67 7.35
C GLU A 37 9.96 15.76 8.63
N GLY A 38 9.99 16.91 9.30
CA GLY A 38 9.03 17.22 10.35
C GLY A 38 7.63 17.41 9.75
N THR A 39 6.59 16.90 10.40
CA THR A 39 5.23 17.05 9.92
C THR A 39 4.28 17.42 11.05
N GLU A 40 3.36 18.31 10.73
CA GLU A 40 2.17 18.60 11.54
C GLU A 40 0.93 18.30 10.72
N HIS A 41 -0.05 17.63 11.31
CA HIS A 41 -1.29 17.35 10.60
C HIS A 41 -2.52 17.50 11.49
N LEU A 42 -3.62 17.90 10.87
CA LEU A 42 -4.96 17.90 11.43
C LEU A 42 -5.87 17.06 10.54
N SER A 43 -6.59 16.11 11.13
CA SER A 43 -7.59 15.32 10.45
C SER A 43 -8.92 15.41 11.19
N VAL A 44 -9.98 15.69 10.44
CA VAL A 44 -11.35 15.69 10.94
C VAL A 44 -12.19 14.80 10.02
N ALA A 45 -12.95 13.87 10.60
CA ALA A 45 -13.85 13.01 9.86
C ALA A 45 -15.20 12.92 10.55
N GLN A 46 -16.28 12.95 9.76
CA GLN A 46 -17.65 12.83 10.23
C GLN A 46 -18.42 11.82 9.39
N LYS A 47 -19.26 11.02 10.04
CA LYS A 47 -20.24 10.14 9.39
C LYS A 47 -21.60 10.39 10.01
N LEU A 48 -22.59 10.51 9.15
CA LEU A 48 -23.99 10.68 9.52
C LEU A 48 -24.78 9.49 8.96
N TYR A 49 -25.60 8.91 9.80
CA TYR A 49 -26.49 7.81 9.42
C TYR A 49 -27.93 8.27 9.66
N TYR A 50 -28.78 8.02 8.70
CA TYR A 50 -30.20 8.31 8.78
C TYR A 50 -31.00 7.16 8.19
N GLU A 51 -31.88 6.58 9.00
CA GLU A 51 -32.74 5.45 8.64
C GLU A 51 -34.19 5.88 8.79
N PRO A 52 -34.77 6.51 7.74
CA PRO A 52 -36.18 6.97 7.79
C PRO A 52 -37.17 5.82 7.82
N SER A 53 -36.77 4.64 7.35
CA SER A 53 -37.56 3.41 7.41
C SER A 53 -36.67 2.19 7.55
N LYS A 54 -37.27 1.01 7.82
CA LYS A 54 -36.52 -0.26 7.87
C LYS A 54 -35.90 -0.64 6.53
N SER A 55 -36.41 -0.14 5.41
CA SER A 55 -35.97 -0.46 4.06
C SER A 55 -35.06 0.61 3.46
N LEU A 56 -34.94 1.78 4.07
CA LEU A 56 -34.11 2.88 3.52
C LEU A 56 -33.07 3.34 4.54
N SER A 57 -31.81 3.27 4.15
CA SER A 57 -30.67 3.77 4.92
C SER A 57 -29.88 4.76 4.08
N LEU A 58 -29.58 5.90 4.66
CA LEU A 58 -28.76 6.97 4.08
C LEU A 58 -27.52 7.16 4.95
N GLN A 59 -26.37 7.24 4.32
CA GLN A 59 -25.13 7.59 4.96
C GLN A 59 -24.47 8.75 4.22
N ALA A 60 -24.14 9.82 4.93
CA ALA A 60 -23.25 10.85 4.44
C ALA A 60 -21.94 10.80 5.24
N TYR A 61 -20.82 10.99 4.57
CA TYR A 61 -19.51 11.03 5.23
C TYR A 61 -18.63 12.06 4.58
N GLY A 62 -17.71 12.60 5.35
CA GLY A 62 -16.68 13.50 4.86
C GLY A 62 -15.49 13.51 5.79
N SER A 63 -14.35 13.85 5.23
CA SER A 63 -13.13 14.10 6.00
C SER A 63 -12.34 15.26 5.40
N MET A 64 -11.62 15.94 6.26
CA MET A 64 -10.64 16.97 5.91
C MET A 64 -9.31 16.59 6.53
N PHE A 65 -8.25 16.69 5.75
CA PHE A 65 -6.89 16.47 6.20
C PHE A 65 -6.01 17.64 5.75
N PHE A 66 -5.27 18.19 6.69
CA PHE A 66 -4.31 19.27 6.47
C PHE A 66 -2.97 18.79 6.99
N MET A 67 -1.92 18.93 6.19
CA MET A 67 -0.56 18.57 6.57
C MET A 67 0.41 19.65 6.16
N ASN A 68 1.27 20.03 7.09
CA ASN A 68 2.44 20.85 6.87
C ASN A 68 3.68 19.97 6.99
N SER A 69 4.58 20.01 6.02
CA SER A 69 5.86 19.32 6.07
C SER A 69 6.99 20.34 6.08
N TYR A 70 7.95 20.11 6.97
CA TYR A 70 9.13 20.94 7.17
C TYR A 70 10.37 20.16 6.73
N ASP A 71 11.17 20.73 5.85
CA ASP A 71 12.50 20.21 5.58
C ASP A 71 13.48 20.75 6.62
N LEU A 72 13.91 19.89 7.55
CA LEU A 72 14.82 20.25 8.64
C LEU A 72 16.26 20.54 8.17
N ILE A 73 16.62 20.16 6.95
CA ILE A 73 17.98 20.30 6.42
C ILE A 73 18.10 21.54 5.53
N GLN A 74 17.05 21.87 4.79
CA GLN A 74 17.06 22.96 3.81
C GLN A 74 16.28 24.20 4.26
N ASP A 75 15.69 24.22 5.40
CA ASP A 75 15.04 25.33 6.13
C ASP A 75 14.23 26.36 5.29
N MET A 76 14.02 26.08 4.00
CA MET A 76 13.49 27.09 3.07
C MET A 76 12.29 26.67 2.24
N THR A 77 11.95 25.40 2.21
CA THR A 77 10.82 24.92 1.41
C THR A 77 9.81 24.23 2.30
N PHE A 78 8.67 24.86 2.44
CA PHE A 78 7.53 24.36 3.16
C PHE A 78 6.55 23.70 2.19
N SER A 79 6.08 22.51 2.49
CA SER A 79 5.05 21.83 1.73
C SER A 79 3.77 21.74 2.53
N GLN A 80 2.67 22.19 1.95
CA GLN A 80 1.34 22.07 2.53
C GLN A 80 0.50 21.12 1.67
N SER A 81 -0.19 20.18 2.31
CA SER A 81 -1.16 19.32 1.65
C SER A 81 -2.55 19.53 2.28
N ARG A 82 -3.56 19.50 1.42
CA ARG A 82 -4.96 19.54 1.81
C ARG A 82 -5.68 18.44 1.08
N ASP A 83 -6.45 17.70 1.81
CA ASP A 83 -7.29 16.64 1.28
C ASP A 83 -8.71 16.83 1.79
N PHE A 84 -9.66 16.75 0.89
CA PHE A 84 -11.07 16.88 1.19
C PHE A 84 -11.84 15.75 0.50
N MET A 85 -12.38 14.85 1.28
CA MET A 85 -13.15 13.71 0.81
C MET A 85 -14.60 13.83 1.28
N ALA A 86 -15.55 13.57 0.40
CA ALA A 86 -16.97 13.51 0.75
C ALA A 86 -17.69 12.42 -0.04
N GLY A 87 -18.75 11.88 0.55
CA GLY A 87 -19.59 10.92 -0.15
C GLY A 87 -20.92 10.68 0.52
N VAL A 88 -21.84 10.17 -0.28
CA VAL A 88 -23.16 9.70 0.16
C VAL A 88 -23.38 8.28 -0.31
N LYS A 89 -24.05 7.49 0.54
CA LYS A 89 -24.51 6.14 0.23
C LYS A 89 -25.98 6.05 0.53
N LEU A 90 -26.71 5.50 -0.39
CA LEU A 90 -28.12 5.15 -0.24
C LEU A 90 -28.23 3.63 -0.36
N LYS A 91 -28.85 2.99 0.62
CA LYS A 91 -29.25 1.58 0.55
C LYS A 91 -30.76 1.54 0.61
N TYR A 92 -31.37 0.86 -0.35
CA TYR A 92 -32.82 0.65 -0.41
C TYR A 92 -33.14 -0.83 -0.59
N ASP A 93 -33.72 -1.43 0.43
CA ASP A 93 -34.21 -2.80 0.41
C ASP A 93 -35.62 -2.76 -0.20
N VAL A 94 -35.70 -3.01 -1.52
CA VAL A 94 -36.97 -3.01 -2.29
C VAL A 94 -37.83 -4.16 -1.86
N LYS A 95 -37.21 -5.30 -1.56
CA LYS A 95 -37.80 -6.53 -1.00
C LYS A 95 -36.72 -7.22 -0.15
N ASP A 96 -37.11 -8.17 0.67
CA ASP A 96 -36.21 -8.95 1.52
C ASP A 96 -35.09 -9.66 0.71
N TRP A 97 -35.34 -9.89 -0.55
CA TRP A 97 -34.41 -10.54 -1.46
C TRP A 97 -33.75 -9.61 -2.49
N PHE A 98 -34.10 -8.31 -2.50
CA PHE A 98 -33.57 -7.37 -3.51
C PHE A 98 -33.19 -6.03 -2.91
N THR A 99 -31.91 -5.70 -2.99
CA THR A 99 -31.34 -4.45 -2.46
C THR A 99 -30.71 -3.63 -3.57
N VAL A 100 -30.96 -2.33 -3.56
CA VAL A 100 -30.31 -1.32 -4.42
C VAL A 100 -29.38 -0.48 -3.54
N ASN A 101 -28.12 -0.38 -3.94
CA ASN A 101 -27.15 0.51 -3.32
C ASN A 101 -26.65 1.53 -4.35
N LEU A 102 -26.74 2.80 -4.03
CA LEU A 102 -26.16 3.90 -4.78
C LEU A 102 -25.11 4.58 -3.91
N SER A 103 -23.92 4.80 -4.44
CA SER A 103 -22.88 5.60 -3.78
C SER A 103 -22.29 6.62 -4.71
N LEU A 104 -22.04 7.81 -4.17
CA LEU A 104 -21.30 8.89 -4.80
C LEU A 104 -20.13 9.22 -3.91
N HIS A 105 -18.94 9.24 -4.47
CA HIS A 105 -17.71 9.55 -3.76
C HIS A 105 -16.92 10.60 -4.53
N GLY A 106 -16.35 11.57 -3.81
CA GLY A 106 -15.46 12.58 -4.35
C GLY A 106 -14.27 12.79 -3.43
N ASP A 107 -13.10 12.92 -4.03
CA ASP A 107 -11.82 13.18 -3.37
C ASP A 107 -11.12 14.34 -4.06
N PHE A 108 -10.65 15.32 -3.30
CA PHE A 108 -10.06 16.57 -3.76
C PHE A 108 -8.78 16.84 -2.99
N TYR A 109 -7.63 16.62 -3.61
CA TYR A 109 -6.33 16.82 -3.01
C TYR A 109 -5.58 17.96 -3.67
N ASP A 110 -5.06 18.88 -2.85
CA ASP A 110 -4.21 20.01 -3.25
C ASP A 110 -2.85 19.93 -2.54
N ARG A 111 -1.77 20.18 -3.27
CA ARG A 111 -0.43 20.36 -2.70
C ARG A 111 0.17 21.68 -3.12
N PHE A 112 0.69 22.39 -2.13
CA PHE A 112 1.35 23.68 -2.30
C PHE A 112 2.82 23.55 -1.88
N LYS A 113 3.69 24.28 -2.59
CA LYS A 113 5.02 24.61 -2.10
C LYS A 113 4.98 26.03 -1.55
N ARG A 114 5.61 26.25 -0.41
CA ARG A 114 5.79 27.57 0.19
C ARG A 114 7.27 27.83 0.36
N HIS A 115 7.73 28.99 -0.09
CA HIS A 115 9.06 29.49 0.14
C HIS A 115 9.00 30.57 1.23
N GLU A 116 9.45 30.26 2.44
CA GLU A 116 9.32 31.14 3.60
C GLU A 116 10.02 32.49 3.42
N ARG A 117 11.19 32.51 2.77
CA ARG A 117 11.96 33.75 2.58
C ARG A 117 11.27 34.81 1.70
N ILE A 118 10.41 34.41 0.80
CA ILE A 118 9.71 35.28 -0.14
C ILE A 118 8.21 35.27 0.03
N ASP A 119 7.71 34.54 1.06
CA ASP A 119 6.29 34.28 1.35
C ASP A 119 5.47 33.85 0.12
N GLU A 120 6.12 33.16 -0.82
CA GLU A 120 5.46 32.68 -2.02
C GLU A 120 4.82 31.30 -1.76
N ARG A 121 3.53 31.20 -2.07
CA ARG A 121 2.77 29.97 -2.01
C ARG A 121 2.29 29.59 -3.41
N LYS A 122 2.84 28.50 -3.96
CA LYS A 122 2.50 28.01 -5.29
C LYS A 122 1.79 26.66 -5.20
N ASN A 123 0.61 26.55 -5.82
CA ASN A 123 -0.01 25.26 -6.04
C ASN A 123 0.79 24.49 -7.10
N VAL A 124 1.18 23.26 -6.81
CA VAL A 124 2.02 22.43 -7.69
C VAL A 124 1.32 21.12 -8.09
N TYR A 125 0.19 20.80 -7.44
CA TYR A 125 -0.50 19.55 -7.64
C TYR A 125 -1.96 19.65 -7.17
N LYS A 126 -2.92 19.28 -8.03
CA LYS A 126 -4.33 19.11 -7.69
C LYS A 126 -4.81 17.80 -8.27
N SER A 127 -5.43 16.97 -7.45
CA SER A 127 -6.07 15.72 -7.87
C SER A 127 -7.55 15.80 -7.53
N LYS A 128 -8.39 15.32 -8.46
CA LYS A 128 -9.82 15.17 -8.24
C LYS A 128 -10.23 13.80 -8.73
N ILE A 129 -10.89 13.07 -7.85
CA ILE A 129 -11.48 11.76 -8.17
C ILE A 129 -12.98 11.87 -7.92
N PHE A 130 -13.77 11.34 -8.86
CA PHE A 130 -15.21 11.23 -8.70
C PHE A 130 -15.68 9.84 -9.12
N GLU A 131 -16.41 9.15 -8.22
CA GLU A 131 -16.78 7.75 -8.36
C GLU A 131 -18.25 7.52 -7.99
N PRO A 132 -19.19 7.62 -8.95
CA PRO A 132 -20.54 7.10 -8.81
C PRO A 132 -20.56 5.57 -9.01
N ARG A 133 -21.29 4.87 -8.14
CA ARG A 133 -21.48 3.41 -8.21
C ARG A 133 -22.92 3.05 -7.91
N LEU A 134 -23.48 2.20 -8.77
CA LEU A 134 -24.74 1.51 -8.55
C LEU A 134 -24.48 0.01 -8.36
N THR A 135 -25.05 -0.59 -7.33
CA THR A 135 -24.98 -2.03 -7.08
C THR A 135 -26.37 -2.58 -6.78
N LEU A 136 -26.75 -3.62 -7.49
CA LEU A 136 -27.99 -4.38 -7.30
C LEU A 136 -27.62 -5.74 -6.73
N THR A 137 -28.25 -6.12 -5.62
CA THR A 137 -28.01 -7.41 -4.97
C THR A 137 -29.31 -8.17 -4.90
N SER A 138 -29.31 -9.44 -5.30
CA SER A 138 -30.49 -10.31 -5.27
C SER A 138 -30.15 -11.68 -4.67
N SER A 139 -30.94 -12.09 -3.70
CA SER A 139 -30.98 -13.45 -3.14
C SER A 139 -32.29 -14.17 -3.49
N TYR A 140 -32.88 -13.86 -4.65
CA TYR A 140 -34.14 -14.46 -5.11
C TYR A 140 -34.06 -15.99 -5.26
N PHE A 141 -32.96 -16.49 -5.78
CA PHE A 141 -32.74 -17.93 -5.94
C PHE A 141 -32.11 -18.50 -4.67
N THR A 142 -32.67 -19.59 -4.17
CA THR A 142 -32.18 -20.23 -2.93
C THR A 142 -30.70 -20.62 -3.05
N GLY A 143 -29.90 -20.20 -2.08
CA GLY A 143 -28.48 -20.46 -2.04
C GLY A 143 -27.63 -19.53 -2.90
N HIS A 144 -28.22 -18.66 -3.71
CA HIS A 144 -27.52 -17.69 -4.54
C HIS A 144 -27.57 -16.27 -3.96
N ASN A 145 -26.47 -15.55 -4.12
CA ASN A 145 -26.40 -14.12 -3.86
C ASN A 145 -25.77 -13.44 -5.08
N ILE A 146 -26.63 -12.93 -5.96
CA ILE A 146 -26.24 -12.35 -7.24
C ILE A 146 -26.05 -10.85 -7.06
N ILE A 147 -24.91 -10.35 -7.49
CA ILE A 147 -24.53 -8.94 -7.44
C ILE A 147 -24.25 -8.45 -8.85
N PHE A 148 -24.96 -7.45 -9.29
CA PHE A 148 -24.68 -6.69 -10.52
C PHE A 148 -24.33 -5.25 -10.14
N GLY A 149 -23.38 -4.65 -10.83
CA GLY A 149 -23.08 -3.23 -10.60
C GLY A 149 -22.40 -2.54 -11.76
N VAL A 150 -22.48 -1.23 -11.72
CA VAL A 150 -21.77 -0.32 -12.60
C VAL A 150 -21.09 0.76 -11.75
N GLU A 151 -19.86 1.08 -12.13
CA GLU A 151 -19.03 2.10 -11.51
C GLU A 151 -18.38 2.94 -12.61
N HIS A 152 -18.33 4.24 -12.39
CA HIS A 152 -17.57 5.14 -13.26
C HIS A 152 -16.55 5.89 -12.43
N THR A 153 -15.30 5.94 -12.90
CA THR A 153 -14.23 6.69 -12.25
C THR A 153 -13.76 7.79 -13.18
N THR A 154 -13.78 9.02 -12.68
CA THR A 154 -13.11 10.16 -13.29
C THR A 154 -11.92 10.52 -12.43
N ASP A 155 -10.71 10.39 -12.96
CA ASP A 155 -9.45 10.81 -12.33
C ASP A 155 -8.90 12.00 -13.10
N GLU A 156 -8.77 13.15 -12.43
CA GLU A 156 -8.24 14.40 -12.98
C GLU A 156 -7.04 14.85 -12.18
N LEU A 157 -5.93 15.08 -12.85
CA LEU A 157 -4.70 15.55 -12.25
C LEU A 157 -4.22 16.83 -12.94
N THR A 158 -4.07 17.92 -12.16
CA THR A 158 -3.46 19.16 -12.59
C THR A 158 -2.11 19.31 -11.89
N SER A 159 -1.02 19.46 -12.66
CA SER A 159 0.32 19.58 -12.11
C SER A 159 1.24 20.39 -13.02
N ASP A 160 2.27 21.02 -12.42
CA ASP A 160 3.39 21.63 -13.14
C ASP A 160 4.50 20.62 -13.47
N ARG A 161 4.30 19.34 -13.12
CA ARG A 161 5.23 18.23 -13.38
C ARG A 161 5.02 17.53 -14.73
N PHE A 162 4.10 18.03 -15.53
CA PHE A 162 3.93 17.63 -16.92
C PHE A 162 4.88 18.40 -17.84
N VAL A 163 4.62 18.39 -19.12
CA VAL A 163 5.43 19.08 -20.11
C VAL A 163 5.50 20.58 -19.83
N ASN A 164 6.71 21.18 -20.02
CA ASN A 164 6.97 22.63 -19.93
C ASN A 164 6.80 23.29 -18.56
N ARG A 165 6.78 22.54 -17.44
CA ARG A 165 6.67 23.08 -16.07
C ARG A 165 5.51 24.04 -15.87
N ARG A 166 4.44 23.92 -16.67
CA ARG A 166 3.21 24.68 -16.53
C ARG A 166 2.13 23.83 -15.93
N MET A 167 1.28 24.46 -15.11
CA MET A 167 0.08 23.81 -14.58
C MET A 167 -0.79 23.33 -15.74
N THR A 168 -0.87 22.04 -15.94
CA THR A 168 -1.63 21.38 -17.02
C THR A 168 -2.50 20.33 -16.41
N THR A 169 -3.71 20.14 -16.93
CA THR A 169 -4.66 19.12 -16.48
C THR A 169 -4.66 17.94 -17.44
N ARG A 170 -4.67 16.74 -16.88
CA ARG A 170 -4.87 15.46 -17.56
C ARG A 170 -5.99 14.71 -16.85
N SER A 171 -6.79 13.97 -17.60
CA SER A 171 -7.90 13.16 -17.07
C SER A 171 -7.94 11.78 -17.69
N LEU A 172 -8.37 10.81 -16.88
CA LEU A 172 -8.71 9.46 -17.29
C LEU A 172 -10.14 9.16 -16.85
N HIS A 173 -10.86 8.44 -17.71
CA HIS A 173 -12.23 8.01 -17.45
C HIS A 173 -12.34 6.52 -17.69
N GLU A 174 -12.90 5.83 -16.72
CA GLU A 174 -13.11 4.39 -16.78
C GLU A 174 -14.54 4.06 -16.34
N THR A 175 -15.18 3.15 -17.05
CA THR A 175 -16.49 2.62 -16.66
C THR A 175 -16.37 1.12 -16.50
N GLU A 176 -16.79 0.62 -15.37
CA GLU A 176 -16.73 -0.79 -15.05
C GLU A 176 -18.12 -1.36 -14.84
N TYR A 177 -18.35 -2.54 -15.39
CA TYR A 177 -19.53 -3.35 -15.13
C TYR A 177 -19.08 -4.64 -14.48
N PHE A 178 -19.82 -5.10 -13.50
CA PHE A 178 -19.51 -6.37 -12.84
C PHE A 178 -20.77 -7.16 -12.54
N LEU A 179 -20.66 -8.47 -12.71
CA LEU A 179 -21.64 -9.45 -12.31
C LEU A 179 -20.94 -10.55 -11.53
N GLN A 180 -21.45 -10.88 -10.35
CA GLN A 180 -20.93 -11.93 -9.49
C GLN A 180 -22.09 -12.72 -8.91
N ASP A 181 -21.89 -14.03 -8.78
CA ASP A 181 -22.77 -14.91 -8.03
C ASP A 181 -21.96 -15.62 -6.94
N GLU A 182 -22.51 -15.62 -5.74
CA GLU A 182 -22.05 -16.44 -4.62
C GLU A 182 -23.08 -17.52 -4.36
N TRP A 183 -22.74 -18.74 -4.72
CA TRP A 183 -23.62 -19.90 -4.61
C TRP A 183 -23.21 -20.82 -3.47
N THR A 184 -24.05 -20.93 -2.45
CA THR A 184 -23.97 -21.94 -1.40
C THR A 184 -24.65 -23.20 -1.91
N VAL A 185 -23.86 -24.11 -2.51
CA VAL A 185 -24.36 -25.35 -3.13
C VAL A 185 -24.93 -26.28 -2.07
N ASN A 186 -24.24 -26.42 -0.94
CA ASN A 186 -24.64 -27.19 0.24
C ASN A 186 -23.75 -26.79 1.45
N SER A 187 -23.85 -27.55 2.57
CA SER A 187 -23.06 -27.27 3.79
C SER A 187 -21.53 -27.35 3.60
N HIS A 188 -21.06 -28.05 2.57
CA HIS A 188 -19.64 -28.27 2.31
C HIS A 188 -19.09 -27.37 1.19
N TRP A 189 -19.89 -27.07 0.17
CA TRP A 189 -19.45 -26.39 -1.03
C TRP A 189 -20.04 -25.00 -1.18
N MET A 190 -19.14 -24.02 -1.37
CA MET A 190 -19.50 -22.66 -1.78
C MET A 190 -18.69 -22.31 -3.03
N LEU A 191 -19.36 -21.78 -4.04
CA LEU A 191 -18.80 -21.30 -5.29
C LEU A 191 -19.02 -19.81 -5.42
N SER A 192 -17.99 -19.06 -5.75
CA SER A 192 -18.12 -17.65 -6.17
C SER A 192 -17.58 -17.51 -7.58
N SER A 193 -18.42 -17.06 -8.50
CA SER A 193 -18.06 -16.81 -9.88
C SER A 193 -18.45 -15.40 -10.29
N GLY A 194 -17.69 -14.79 -11.18
CA GLY A 194 -18.03 -13.44 -11.63
C GLY A 194 -17.17 -12.98 -12.79
N VAL A 195 -17.60 -11.89 -13.38
CA VAL A 195 -16.87 -11.18 -14.42
C VAL A 195 -16.94 -9.68 -14.11
N ARG A 196 -15.83 -9.00 -14.24
CA ARG A 196 -15.75 -7.54 -14.26
C ARG A 196 -15.24 -7.10 -15.62
N THR A 197 -15.78 -6.03 -16.15
CA THR A 197 -15.31 -5.43 -17.40
C THR A 197 -14.91 -4.00 -17.13
N ASN A 198 -13.89 -3.53 -17.81
CA ASN A 198 -13.47 -2.12 -17.80
C ASN A 198 -13.57 -1.58 -19.23
N LEU A 199 -14.16 -0.43 -19.38
CA LEU A 199 -14.26 0.32 -20.64
C LEU A 199 -13.59 1.68 -20.42
N SER A 200 -12.47 1.89 -21.10
CA SER A 200 -11.71 3.13 -21.07
C SER A 200 -11.49 3.66 -22.49
N LYS A 201 -11.68 4.97 -22.68
CA LYS A 201 -11.36 5.60 -23.96
C LYS A 201 -9.88 5.49 -24.30
N ALA A 202 -9.01 5.53 -23.27
CA ALA A 202 -7.56 5.48 -23.44
C ALA A 202 -7.03 4.04 -23.67
N PHE A 203 -7.65 3.04 -23.03
CA PHE A 203 -7.10 1.67 -22.96
C PHE A 203 -8.03 0.59 -23.55
N GLY A 204 -9.21 1.00 -24.05
CA GLY A 204 -10.17 0.12 -24.69
C GLY A 204 -10.97 -0.74 -23.70
N PHE A 205 -11.44 -1.88 -24.17
CA PHE A 205 -12.25 -2.83 -23.41
C PHE A 205 -11.39 -3.94 -22.80
N MET A 206 -11.68 -4.27 -21.54
CA MET A 206 -11.05 -5.36 -20.83
C MET A 206 -12.08 -6.15 -20.03
N TRP A 207 -11.93 -7.47 -19.97
CA TRP A 207 -12.74 -8.35 -19.15
C TRP A 207 -11.86 -9.13 -18.18
N MET A 208 -12.38 -9.37 -16.97
CA MET A 208 -11.67 -9.94 -15.84
C MET A 208 -12.54 -10.99 -15.15
N PRO A 209 -12.44 -12.26 -15.55
CA PRO A 209 -13.18 -13.35 -14.92
C PRO A 209 -12.57 -13.70 -13.55
N LYS A 210 -13.43 -14.21 -12.66
CA LYS A 210 -13.07 -14.73 -11.36
C LYS A 210 -13.88 -15.99 -11.08
N ILE A 211 -13.23 -16.99 -10.48
CA ILE A 211 -13.87 -18.16 -9.90
C ILE A 211 -13.15 -18.53 -8.60
N ALA A 212 -13.91 -18.78 -7.55
CA ALA A 212 -13.39 -19.20 -6.26
C ALA A 212 -14.28 -20.32 -5.70
N ILE A 213 -13.65 -21.33 -5.14
CA ILE A 213 -14.31 -22.50 -4.55
C ILE A 213 -13.85 -22.61 -3.10
N LYS A 214 -14.80 -22.81 -2.19
CA LYS A 214 -14.55 -23.22 -0.82
C LYS A 214 -15.16 -24.59 -0.60
N TYR A 215 -14.37 -25.49 -0.02
CA TYR A 215 -14.80 -26.80 0.44
C TYR A 215 -14.57 -26.92 1.94
N ALA A 216 -15.63 -27.05 2.71
CA ALA A 216 -15.58 -27.33 4.14
C ALA A 216 -15.51 -28.86 4.30
N LEU A 217 -14.32 -29.37 4.65
CA LEU A 217 -14.10 -30.80 4.85
C LEU A 217 -14.87 -31.28 6.09
N ASP A 218 -14.82 -30.49 7.14
CA ASP A 218 -15.54 -30.67 8.40
C ASP A 218 -15.73 -29.31 9.09
N ASN A 219 -16.13 -29.32 10.37
CA ASN A 219 -16.32 -28.11 11.16
C ASN A 219 -15.02 -27.36 11.49
N HIS A 220 -13.86 -27.94 11.21
CA HIS A 220 -12.55 -27.39 11.54
C HIS A 220 -11.73 -27.01 10.30
N TRP A 221 -11.84 -27.78 9.21
CA TRP A 221 -11.04 -27.62 8.02
C TRP A 221 -11.83 -27.05 6.86
N ALA A 222 -11.27 -26.06 6.19
CA ALA A 222 -11.76 -25.56 4.91
C ALA A 222 -10.61 -25.43 3.91
N LEU A 223 -10.85 -25.92 2.68
CA LEU A 223 -9.95 -25.74 1.54
C LEU A 223 -10.52 -24.68 0.62
N ARG A 224 -9.65 -23.89 0.00
CA ARG A 224 -10.02 -22.84 -0.93
C ARG A 224 -9.16 -22.92 -2.18
N ALA A 225 -9.78 -22.73 -3.33
CA ALA A 225 -9.09 -22.54 -4.59
C ALA A 225 -9.64 -21.28 -5.26
N ASN A 226 -8.78 -20.48 -5.86
CA ASN A 226 -9.20 -19.27 -6.56
C ASN A 226 -8.39 -19.07 -7.83
N TYR A 227 -9.09 -18.64 -8.87
CA TYR A 227 -8.52 -18.04 -10.08
C TYR A 227 -9.16 -16.68 -10.32
N SER A 228 -8.36 -15.69 -10.67
CA SER A 228 -8.86 -14.39 -11.12
C SER A 228 -7.90 -13.74 -12.11
N MET A 229 -8.48 -13.03 -13.08
CA MET A 229 -7.73 -12.13 -13.93
C MET A 229 -7.84 -10.71 -13.36
N GLY A 230 -6.70 -10.01 -13.26
CA GLY A 230 -6.62 -8.60 -12.88
C GLY A 230 -6.19 -7.72 -14.04
N TYR A 231 -6.51 -6.45 -13.91
CA TYR A 231 -6.21 -5.39 -14.85
C TYR A 231 -5.80 -4.13 -14.10
N ARG A 232 -4.84 -3.39 -14.63
CA ARG A 232 -4.49 -2.06 -14.15
C ARG A 232 -4.13 -1.16 -15.34
N ALA A 233 -4.85 -0.07 -15.48
CA ALA A 233 -4.48 1.01 -16.40
C ALA A 233 -3.24 1.76 -15.87
N PRO A 234 -2.41 2.33 -16.76
CA PRO A 234 -1.40 3.29 -16.34
C PRO A 234 -2.05 4.52 -15.70
N SER A 235 -1.49 5.00 -14.61
CA SER A 235 -1.94 6.24 -13.97
C SER A 235 -1.52 7.48 -14.77
N ILE A 236 -2.18 8.61 -14.53
CA ILE A 236 -1.83 9.89 -15.16
C ILE A 236 -0.36 10.25 -14.93
N LYS A 237 0.20 9.92 -13.76
CA LYS A 237 1.62 10.15 -13.44
C LYS A 237 2.55 9.30 -14.31
N GLU A 238 2.24 8.01 -14.43
CA GLU A 238 3.03 7.06 -15.23
C GLU A 238 3.02 7.42 -16.71
N LEU A 239 1.92 8.01 -17.22
CA LEU A 239 1.81 8.43 -18.61
C LEU A 239 2.51 9.77 -18.89
N PHE A 240 2.31 10.78 -18.05
CA PHE A 240 2.54 12.15 -18.44
C PHE A 240 3.58 12.91 -17.62
N PHE A 241 4.11 12.37 -16.49
CA PHE A 241 5.12 13.07 -15.74
C PHE A 241 6.39 13.27 -16.57
N ASN A 242 6.90 14.48 -16.53
CA ASN A 242 8.19 14.86 -17.07
C ASN A 242 8.79 15.92 -16.16
N TRP A 243 9.44 15.46 -15.10
CA TRP A 243 9.83 16.31 -14.00
C TRP A 243 11.26 16.08 -13.56
N ASP A 244 12.01 17.18 -13.51
CA ASP A 244 13.36 17.23 -13.01
C ASP A 244 13.35 17.45 -11.48
N HIS A 245 13.89 16.50 -10.74
CA HIS A 245 14.03 16.57 -9.30
C HIS A 245 15.34 17.29 -8.91
N LEU A 246 15.29 18.63 -8.93
CA LEU A 246 16.39 19.52 -8.50
C LEU A 246 17.74 19.25 -9.19
N GLY A 247 17.74 18.80 -10.42
CA GLY A 247 18.95 18.44 -11.16
C GLY A 247 19.59 17.10 -10.76
N MET A 248 19.04 16.41 -9.76
CA MET A 248 19.56 15.12 -9.30
C MET A 248 19.14 13.98 -10.22
N PHE A 249 17.89 13.96 -10.64
CA PHE A 249 17.34 12.96 -11.56
C PHE A 249 16.06 13.47 -12.21
N GLN A 250 15.67 12.84 -13.31
CA GLN A 250 14.44 13.14 -14.02
C GLN A 250 13.45 11.97 -13.88
N ILE A 251 12.18 12.27 -13.62
CA ILE A 251 11.08 11.30 -13.70
C ILE A 251 10.39 11.47 -15.04
N LYS A 252 10.32 10.40 -15.82
CA LYS A 252 9.72 10.38 -17.15
C LYS A 252 8.59 9.37 -17.22
N GLY A 253 7.38 9.85 -17.44
CA GLY A 253 6.24 9.05 -17.86
C GLY A 253 6.36 8.65 -19.33
N SER A 254 5.52 7.72 -19.75
CA SER A 254 5.46 7.27 -21.13
C SER A 254 4.01 7.12 -21.58
N GLU A 255 3.61 7.91 -22.58
CA GLU A 255 2.28 7.82 -23.20
C GLU A 255 2.06 6.49 -23.95
N ASN A 256 3.14 5.75 -24.23
CA ASN A 256 3.09 4.44 -24.89
C ASN A 256 2.83 3.27 -23.95
N LEU A 257 2.65 3.53 -22.65
CA LEU A 257 2.37 2.48 -21.68
C LEU A 257 1.05 1.77 -22.01
N GLN A 258 1.12 0.47 -21.94
CA GLN A 258 -0.03 -0.41 -22.09
C GLN A 258 -0.51 -0.88 -20.71
N SER A 259 -1.79 -1.19 -20.64
CA SER A 259 -2.38 -1.71 -19.40
C SER A 259 -1.74 -3.03 -18.97
N GLU A 260 -1.51 -3.13 -17.69
CA GLU A 260 -1.01 -4.33 -17.03
C GLU A 260 -2.15 -5.34 -16.83
N LYS A 261 -1.86 -6.62 -17.04
CA LYS A 261 -2.77 -7.75 -16.79
C LYS A 261 -2.08 -8.79 -15.96
N ASN A 262 -2.84 -9.46 -15.11
CA ASN A 262 -2.31 -10.60 -14.40
C ASN A 262 -3.31 -11.75 -14.31
N ASN A 263 -2.78 -12.98 -14.23
CA ASN A 263 -3.53 -14.16 -13.86
C ASN A 263 -3.07 -14.57 -12.46
N TYR A 264 -4.00 -14.62 -11.54
CA TYR A 264 -3.76 -15.00 -10.16
C TYR A 264 -4.41 -16.35 -9.87
N PHE A 265 -3.64 -17.27 -9.33
CA PHE A 265 -4.07 -18.59 -8.86
C PHE A 265 -3.71 -18.69 -7.38
N SER A 266 -4.59 -19.25 -6.58
CA SER A 266 -4.25 -19.57 -5.19
C SER A 266 -4.93 -20.84 -4.71
N LEU A 267 -4.24 -21.53 -3.79
CA LEU A 267 -4.74 -22.68 -3.04
C LEU A 267 -4.48 -22.44 -1.57
N GLY A 268 -5.51 -22.56 -0.76
CA GLY A 268 -5.44 -22.30 0.68
C GLY A 268 -6.06 -23.39 1.50
N ALA A 269 -5.51 -23.59 2.69
CA ALA A 269 -6.07 -24.46 3.73
C ALA A 269 -6.23 -23.66 5.02
N GLU A 270 -7.38 -23.78 5.63
CA GLU A 270 -7.77 -23.10 6.88
C GLU A 270 -8.15 -24.15 7.91
N TYR A 271 -7.60 -24.02 9.10
CA TYR A 271 -7.97 -24.82 10.26
C TYR A 271 -8.40 -23.90 11.41
N THR A 272 -9.56 -24.21 11.97
CA THR A 272 -10.14 -23.47 13.11
C THR A 272 -10.64 -24.48 14.13
N LYS A 273 -10.10 -24.43 15.34
CA LYS A 273 -10.60 -25.22 16.46
C LYS A 273 -10.45 -24.44 17.76
N ASP A 274 -11.55 -24.30 18.49
CA ASP A 274 -11.60 -23.63 19.79
C ASP A 274 -10.86 -22.29 19.83
N ARG A 275 -9.64 -22.29 20.35
CA ARG A 275 -8.79 -21.11 20.56
C ARG A 275 -7.71 -20.93 19.50
N PHE A 276 -7.67 -21.80 18.49
CA PHE A 276 -6.60 -21.83 17.50
C PHE A 276 -7.16 -21.68 16.09
N PHE A 277 -6.55 -20.78 15.33
CA PHE A 277 -6.80 -20.55 13.91
C PHE A 277 -5.49 -20.48 13.14
N ILE A 278 -5.41 -21.20 12.03
CA ILE A 278 -4.33 -21.05 11.05
C ILE A 278 -4.90 -21.11 9.64
N ASN A 279 -4.39 -20.22 8.79
CA ASN A 279 -4.64 -20.24 7.35
C ASN A 279 -3.29 -20.22 6.64
N VAL A 280 -3.12 -21.11 5.67
CA VAL A 280 -1.95 -21.15 4.78
C VAL A 280 -2.44 -21.06 3.35
N ASN A 281 -1.90 -20.14 2.58
CA ASN A 281 -2.25 -19.89 1.20
C ASN A 281 -1.00 -19.87 0.31
N ALA A 282 -0.96 -20.68 -0.73
CA ALA A 282 0.05 -20.64 -1.77
C ALA A 282 -0.54 -19.98 -3.02
N TYR A 283 0.23 -19.15 -3.69
CA TYR A 283 -0.25 -18.43 -4.86
C TYR A 283 0.78 -18.30 -5.97
N ALA A 284 0.27 -18.14 -7.18
CA ALA A 284 1.02 -17.74 -8.36
C ALA A 284 0.34 -16.54 -9.02
N ASN A 285 1.09 -15.48 -9.23
CA ASN A 285 0.63 -14.27 -9.92
C ASN A 285 1.51 -14.03 -11.14
N ILE A 286 0.92 -14.10 -12.33
CA ILE A 286 1.62 -14.03 -13.61
C ILE A 286 1.19 -12.76 -14.32
N PHE A 287 2.09 -11.78 -14.36
CA PHE A 287 1.86 -10.50 -14.99
C PHE A 287 2.29 -10.51 -16.45
N ASN A 288 1.49 -9.84 -17.29
CA ASN A 288 1.82 -9.46 -18.65
C ASN A 288 1.81 -7.94 -18.76
N LYS A 289 2.82 -7.38 -19.40
CA LYS A 289 2.98 -5.93 -19.58
C LYS A 289 2.95 -5.17 -18.24
N LYS A 290 3.54 -5.76 -17.19
CA LYS A 290 3.61 -5.12 -15.87
C LYS A 290 4.24 -3.75 -16.02
N ILE A 291 3.59 -2.73 -15.47
CA ILE A 291 4.14 -1.37 -15.44
C ILE A 291 5.12 -1.29 -14.27
N GLU A 292 6.36 -0.90 -14.57
CA GLU A 292 7.43 -0.80 -13.58
C GLU A 292 8.24 0.47 -13.82
N GLY A 293 8.65 1.12 -12.72
CA GLY A 293 9.62 2.21 -12.75
C GLY A 293 11.04 1.65 -12.75
N VAL A 294 11.84 2.05 -13.71
CA VAL A 294 13.23 1.63 -13.84
C VAL A 294 14.16 2.82 -13.85
N TRP A 295 15.32 2.64 -13.21
CA TRP A 295 16.37 3.62 -13.25
C TRP A 295 17.27 3.39 -14.48
N ARG A 296 17.58 4.46 -15.21
CA ARG A 296 18.48 4.45 -16.34
C ARG A 296 19.40 5.65 -16.29
N ILE A 297 20.64 5.47 -16.77
CA ILE A 297 21.59 6.55 -16.93
C ILE A 297 21.80 6.78 -18.42
N TYR A 298 21.44 7.97 -18.89
CA TYR A 298 21.79 8.47 -20.22
C TYR A 298 21.93 10.00 -20.17
N ASP A 299 22.66 10.58 -21.08
CA ASP A 299 23.00 12.01 -21.10
C ASP A 299 23.63 12.50 -19.79
N MET A 300 24.43 11.63 -19.12
CA MET A 300 25.03 11.87 -17.80
C MET A 300 24.05 12.22 -16.68
N GLN A 301 22.78 11.89 -16.84
CA GLN A 301 21.73 12.12 -15.89
C GLN A 301 21.02 10.82 -15.49
N TYR A 302 20.67 10.70 -14.21
CA TYR A 302 19.78 9.64 -13.73
C TYR A 302 18.36 9.91 -14.19
N ASN A 303 17.73 8.89 -14.77
CA ASN A 303 16.35 8.95 -15.23
C ASN A 303 15.56 7.81 -14.60
N PHE A 304 14.41 8.15 -14.03
CA PHE A 304 13.43 7.18 -13.57
C PHE A 304 12.29 7.12 -14.59
N GLU A 305 12.18 6.01 -15.30
CA GLU A 305 11.24 5.84 -16.41
C GLU A 305 10.24 4.74 -16.13
N TYR A 306 9.01 4.95 -16.55
CA TYR A 306 7.97 3.93 -16.51
C TYR A 306 7.96 3.13 -17.82
N ILE A 307 8.04 1.82 -17.70
CA ILE A 307 8.04 0.88 -18.84
C ILE A 307 7.09 -0.29 -18.59
N ASN A 308 6.67 -0.96 -19.65
CA ASN A 308 6.02 -2.26 -19.53
C ASN A 308 7.06 -3.38 -19.55
N LEU A 309 7.15 -4.16 -18.50
CA LEU A 309 7.87 -5.43 -18.49
C LEU A 309 7.07 -6.48 -19.26
N LYS A 310 7.73 -7.28 -20.11
CA LYS A 310 7.06 -8.26 -20.98
C LYS A 310 6.25 -9.27 -20.16
N SER A 311 6.85 -9.84 -19.11
CA SER A 311 6.19 -10.77 -18.20
C SER A 311 6.94 -10.80 -16.87
N GLN A 312 6.22 -10.93 -15.77
CA GLN A 312 6.80 -11.16 -14.46
C GLN A 312 5.98 -12.21 -13.69
N ARG A 313 6.65 -13.14 -13.04
CA ARG A 313 6.00 -14.15 -12.18
C ARG A 313 6.32 -13.88 -10.73
N MET A 314 5.31 -13.96 -9.89
CA MET A 314 5.43 -13.93 -8.43
C MET A 314 4.81 -15.23 -7.89
N LEU A 315 5.61 -16.02 -7.20
CA LEU A 315 5.17 -17.23 -6.52
C LEU A 315 5.33 -17.00 -5.03
N GLY A 316 4.31 -17.29 -4.24
CA GLY A 316 4.38 -17.02 -2.82
C GLY A 316 3.60 -18.01 -1.96
N VAL A 317 3.93 -17.96 -0.67
CA VAL A 317 3.21 -18.66 0.40
C VAL A 317 2.98 -17.67 1.53
N GLU A 318 1.76 -17.60 2.03
CA GLU A 318 1.37 -16.78 3.16
C GLU A 318 0.76 -17.67 4.24
N ALA A 319 1.10 -17.40 5.49
CA ALA A 319 0.51 -18.06 6.65
C ALA A 319 0.05 -17.02 7.66
N ILE A 320 -1.14 -17.21 8.22
CA ILE A 320 -1.73 -16.39 9.28
C ILE A 320 -2.12 -17.32 10.40
N MET A 321 -1.66 -17.03 11.61
CA MET A 321 -1.98 -17.78 12.82
C MET A 321 -2.55 -16.85 13.88
N LYS A 322 -3.60 -17.29 14.54
CA LYS A 322 -4.16 -16.67 15.75
C LYS A 322 -4.36 -17.72 16.81
N TRP A 323 -3.80 -17.50 17.96
CA TRP A 323 -3.90 -18.46 19.06
C TRP A 323 -4.20 -17.76 20.38
N ARG A 324 -5.38 -18.01 20.92
CA ARG A 324 -5.74 -17.57 22.27
C ARG A 324 -5.15 -18.52 23.28
N LEU A 325 -3.94 -18.23 23.75
CA LEU A 325 -3.20 -19.06 24.71
C LEU A 325 -3.97 -19.23 26.01
N THR A 326 -4.53 -18.11 26.49
CA THR A 326 -5.43 -18.07 27.67
C THR A 326 -6.56 -17.06 27.37
N ASP A 327 -7.47 -16.83 28.30
CA ASP A 327 -8.53 -15.82 28.15
C ASP A 327 -7.94 -14.39 28.08
N ASN A 328 -6.74 -14.20 28.62
CA ASN A 328 -6.07 -12.91 28.66
C ASN A 328 -4.97 -12.75 27.61
N PHE A 329 -4.40 -13.85 27.09
CA PHE A 329 -3.28 -13.82 26.16
C PHE A 329 -3.66 -14.31 24.78
N MET A 330 -3.37 -13.49 23.75
CA MET A 330 -3.52 -13.84 22.35
C MET A 330 -2.19 -13.67 21.61
N LEU A 331 -1.79 -14.71 20.90
CA LEU A 331 -0.68 -14.69 19.95
C LEU A 331 -1.21 -14.55 18.54
N ASN A 332 -0.73 -13.56 17.78
CA ASN A 332 -0.96 -13.44 16.36
C ASN A 332 0.39 -13.54 15.66
N ALA A 333 0.44 -14.26 14.53
CA ALA A 333 1.63 -14.33 13.70
C ALA A 333 1.24 -14.36 12.24
N THR A 334 2.03 -13.71 11.40
CA THR A 334 1.94 -13.79 9.94
C THR A 334 3.32 -14.09 9.38
N TYR A 335 3.35 -14.83 8.30
CA TYR A 335 4.56 -15.06 7.53
C TYR A 335 4.24 -14.99 6.06
N SER A 336 5.10 -14.37 5.28
CA SER A 336 5.01 -14.36 3.84
C SER A 336 6.35 -14.68 3.20
N TYR A 337 6.29 -15.51 2.18
CA TYR A 337 7.39 -15.76 1.26
C TYR A 337 6.95 -15.38 -0.14
N VAL A 338 7.78 -14.65 -0.87
CA VAL A 338 7.55 -14.32 -2.27
C VAL A 338 8.81 -14.43 -3.09
N ASN A 339 8.72 -15.16 -4.18
CA ASN A 339 9.76 -15.25 -5.21
C ASN A 339 9.30 -14.48 -6.44
N VAL A 340 10.08 -13.49 -6.85
CA VAL A 340 9.80 -12.65 -8.02
C VAL A 340 10.81 -12.96 -9.11
N SER A 341 10.33 -13.31 -10.31
CA SER A 341 11.21 -13.65 -11.44
C SER A 341 12.07 -12.44 -11.87
N LYS A 342 13.34 -12.70 -12.16
CA LYS A 342 14.25 -11.72 -12.74
C LYS A 342 13.85 -11.39 -14.18
N GLN A 343 14.22 -10.19 -14.63
CA GLN A 343 14.09 -9.74 -16.01
C GLN A 343 15.46 -9.74 -16.66
N ASN A 344 15.67 -10.62 -17.65
CA ASN A 344 16.99 -10.77 -18.32
C ASN A 344 18.16 -10.91 -17.35
N GLY A 345 17.97 -11.67 -16.26
CA GLY A 345 18.98 -11.85 -15.22
C GLY A 345 19.03 -10.72 -14.16
N ILE A 346 18.35 -9.61 -14.37
CA ILE A 346 18.36 -8.42 -13.52
C ILE A 346 17.19 -8.50 -12.53
N GLN A 347 17.47 -8.23 -11.26
CA GLN A 347 16.47 -8.14 -10.20
C GLN A 347 15.94 -6.70 -10.09
N VAL A 348 14.91 -6.39 -10.86
CA VAL A 348 14.29 -5.05 -10.87
C VAL A 348 13.42 -4.83 -9.62
N ASN A 349 12.77 -5.89 -9.14
CA ASN A 349 11.87 -5.83 -8.01
C ASN A 349 12.62 -5.69 -6.68
N THR A 350 12.15 -4.77 -5.85
CA THR A 350 12.72 -4.45 -4.54
C THR A 350 11.97 -5.09 -3.37
N THR A 351 11.18 -6.14 -3.59
CA THR A 351 10.45 -6.86 -2.55
C THR A 351 11.38 -7.77 -1.75
N SER A 352 11.28 -7.75 -0.41
CA SER A 352 11.93 -8.74 0.44
C SER A 352 11.28 -10.11 0.23
N PRO A 353 12.06 -11.18 -0.04
CA PRO A 353 11.52 -12.52 -0.20
C PRO A 353 10.81 -13.06 1.04
N HIS A 354 11.26 -12.68 2.23
CA HIS A 354 10.72 -13.13 3.50
C HIS A 354 10.25 -11.95 4.33
N ALA A 355 9.03 -12.01 4.86
CA ALA A 355 8.53 -11.08 5.84
C ALA A 355 7.72 -11.83 6.90
N ALA A 356 7.82 -11.42 8.14
CA ALA A 356 7.04 -11.97 9.24
C ALA A 356 6.61 -10.88 10.21
N THR A 357 5.44 -11.06 10.79
CA THR A 357 5.02 -10.26 11.96
C THR A 357 4.53 -11.19 13.06
N ALA A 358 4.76 -10.80 14.30
CA ALA A 358 4.17 -11.48 15.44
C ALA A 358 3.73 -10.45 16.49
N SER A 359 2.64 -10.73 17.19
CA SER A 359 2.25 -9.95 18.36
C SER A 359 1.78 -10.85 19.49
N ILE A 360 2.06 -10.43 20.70
CA ILE A 360 1.50 -10.99 21.93
C ILE A 360 0.66 -9.87 22.57
N ASP A 361 -0.64 -10.13 22.67
CA ASP A 361 -1.61 -9.22 23.25
C ASP A 361 -2.02 -9.75 24.62
N TYR A 362 -1.84 -8.96 25.66
CA TYR A 362 -2.39 -9.20 26.99
C TYR A 362 -3.58 -8.30 27.22
N THR A 363 -4.72 -8.85 27.62
CA THR A 363 -5.93 -8.07 27.92
C THR A 363 -6.44 -8.41 29.29
N LEU A 364 -6.61 -7.38 30.15
CA LEU A 364 -7.27 -7.46 31.46
C LEU A 364 -8.55 -6.65 31.41
N ASN A 365 -9.68 -7.30 31.64
CA ASN A 365 -10.99 -6.65 31.72
C ASN A 365 -11.45 -6.58 33.18
N ARG A 366 -11.89 -5.38 33.62
CA ARG A 366 -12.54 -5.09 34.89
C ARG A 366 -13.81 -4.26 34.61
N PRO A 367 -14.77 -4.17 35.49
CA PRO A 367 -16.06 -3.50 35.21
C PRO A 367 -15.94 -2.08 34.64
N ASN A 368 -15.01 -1.28 35.09
CA ASN A 368 -14.84 0.11 34.63
C ASN A 368 -13.43 0.39 34.08
N TYR A 369 -12.64 -0.67 33.86
CA TYR A 369 -11.26 -0.54 33.42
C TYR A 369 -10.87 -1.70 32.54
N ARG A 370 -10.27 -1.36 31.37
CA ARG A 370 -9.66 -2.34 30.47
C ARG A 370 -8.23 -1.95 30.21
N LEU A 371 -7.31 -2.88 30.45
CA LEU A 371 -5.91 -2.77 30.07
C LEU A 371 -5.66 -3.70 28.89
N LYS A 372 -5.02 -3.20 27.83
CA LYS A 372 -4.49 -4.02 26.76
C LYS A 372 -3.02 -3.65 26.54
N SER A 373 -2.11 -4.62 26.69
CA SER A 373 -0.68 -4.47 26.38
C SER A 373 -0.41 -5.27 25.11
N ILE A 374 0.25 -4.65 24.13
CA ILE A 374 0.56 -5.23 22.83
C ILE A 374 2.06 -5.11 22.63
N PHE A 375 2.74 -6.25 22.58
CA PHE A 375 4.11 -6.32 22.09
C PHE A 375 4.06 -6.88 20.68
N SER A 376 4.62 -6.15 19.72
CA SER A 376 4.63 -6.57 18.32
C SER A 376 6.03 -6.50 17.74
N THR A 377 6.32 -7.42 16.82
CA THR A 377 7.58 -7.47 16.07
C THR A 377 7.31 -7.63 14.60
N SER A 378 8.11 -6.96 13.77
CA SER A 378 8.13 -7.11 12.31
C SER A 378 9.53 -7.48 11.89
N ILE A 379 9.65 -8.55 11.12
CA ILE A 379 10.90 -9.08 10.59
C ILE A 379 10.83 -8.93 9.06
N MET A 380 11.79 -8.21 8.50
CA MET A 380 11.98 -8.11 7.06
C MET A 380 13.27 -8.82 6.68
N GLY A 381 13.16 -9.84 5.85
CA GLY A 381 14.31 -10.59 5.37
C GLY A 381 15.21 -9.78 4.45
N GLU A 382 16.37 -10.32 4.16
CA GLU A 382 17.33 -9.72 3.24
C GLU A 382 16.67 -9.40 1.89
N LYS A 383 16.94 -8.20 1.38
CA LYS A 383 16.41 -7.71 0.12
C LYS A 383 17.54 -7.45 -0.86
N LYS A 384 17.45 -8.03 -2.05
CA LYS A 384 18.41 -7.88 -3.13
C LYS A 384 17.76 -7.22 -4.33
N PHE A 385 18.40 -6.21 -4.90
CA PHE A 385 17.96 -5.58 -6.14
C PHE A 385 19.16 -5.04 -6.91
N ASP A 386 19.01 -4.92 -8.23
CA ASP A 386 20.07 -4.47 -9.10
C ASP A 386 19.78 -3.02 -9.54
N VAL A 387 20.78 -2.16 -9.42
CA VAL A 387 20.73 -0.74 -9.79
C VAL A 387 21.69 -0.53 -10.95
N GLN A 388 21.22 0.08 -12.02
CA GLN A 388 22.06 0.49 -13.13
C GLN A 388 22.86 1.74 -12.74
N ASP A 389 24.15 1.73 -13.04
CA ASP A 389 25.05 2.89 -12.90
C ASP A 389 26.01 2.93 -14.07
N ARG A 390 26.67 4.06 -14.29
CA ARG A 390 27.69 4.22 -15.30
C ARG A 390 29.07 4.28 -14.65
N VAL A 391 29.97 3.37 -15.02
CA VAL A 391 31.30 3.25 -14.49
C VAL A 391 32.30 3.66 -15.51
N TRP A 392 33.16 4.63 -15.16
CA TRP A 392 34.33 5.00 -15.97
C TRP A 392 35.46 4.03 -15.67
N VAL A 393 35.89 3.31 -16.68
CA VAL A 393 37.03 2.40 -16.62
C VAL A 393 38.23 3.10 -17.19
N LYS A 394 39.18 3.47 -16.31
CA LYS A 394 40.37 4.27 -16.68
C LYS A 394 41.28 3.53 -17.66
N GLU A 395 41.44 2.25 -17.48
CA GLU A 395 42.27 1.36 -18.32
C GLU A 395 41.75 1.32 -19.77
N HIS A 396 40.44 1.40 -19.95
CA HIS A 396 39.81 1.39 -21.27
C HIS A 396 39.48 2.79 -21.79
N ASN A 397 39.72 3.84 -20.99
CA ASN A 397 39.30 5.21 -21.27
C ASN A 397 37.88 5.34 -21.78
N LYS A 398 36.96 4.55 -21.17
CA LYS A 398 35.57 4.42 -21.61
C LYS A 398 34.62 4.21 -20.43
N SER A 399 33.37 4.73 -20.55
CA SER A 399 32.31 4.43 -19.64
C SER A 399 31.51 3.19 -20.08
N TYR A 400 31.15 2.36 -19.11
CA TYR A 400 30.28 1.19 -19.28
C TYR A 400 29.09 1.33 -18.42
N ASP A 401 27.90 0.95 -18.94
CA ASP A 401 26.72 0.74 -18.11
C ASP A 401 26.89 -0.56 -17.34
N ALA A 402 26.73 -0.50 -16.03
CA ALA A 402 26.91 -1.62 -15.13
C ALA A 402 25.71 -1.78 -14.19
N TYR A 403 25.42 -3.00 -13.77
CA TYR A 403 24.43 -3.27 -12.75
C TYR A 403 25.12 -3.65 -11.43
N PHE A 404 24.78 -2.93 -10.38
CA PHE A 404 25.27 -3.18 -9.03
C PHE A 404 24.19 -3.85 -8.23
N ARG A 405 24.53 -4.97 -7.59
CA ARG A 405 23.64 -5.61 -6.66
C ARG A 405 23.68 -4.92 -5.32
N CYS A 406 22.57 -4.31 -4.94
CA CYS A 406 22.36 -3.76 -3.61
C CYS A 406 21.73 -4.83 -2.71
N ILE A 407 22.30 -4.96 -1.50
CA ILE A 407 21.82 -5.89 -0.49
C ILE A 407 21.44 -5.09 0.75
N LEU A 408 20.18 -5.14 1.13
CA LEU A 408 19.70 -4.65 2.40
C LEU A 408 19.58 -5.84 3.36
N PRO A 409 20.27 -5.82 4.51
CA PRO A 409 20.27 -6.94 5.44
C PRO A 409 18.91 -7.13 6.09
N THR A 410 18.66 -8.30 6.61
CA THR A 410 17.51 -8.59 7.49
C THR A 410 17.49 -7.62 8.66
N TYR A 411 16.31 -7.10 8.98
CA TYR A 411 16.11 -6.26 10.16
C TYR A 411 14.83 -6.61 10.91
N VAL A 412 14.81 -6.23 12.19
CA VAL A 412 13.70 -6.48 13.10
C VAL A 412 13.30 -5.16 13.76
N LEU A 413 12.01 -4.88 13.75
CA LEU A 413 11.41 -3.75 14.45
C LEU A 413 10.49 -4.30 15.53
N CYS A 414 10.67 -3.83 16.78
CA CYS A 414 9.82 -4.21 17.90
C CYS A 414 9.14 -2.98 18.48
N ASN A 415 7.85 -3.11 18.78
CA ASN A 415 7.01 -2.05 19.33
C ASN A 415 6.28 -2.55 20.58
N LEU A 416 6.02 -1.65 21.50
CA LEU A 416 5.21 -1.89 22.69
C LEU A 416 4.16 -0.79 22.81
N ALA A 417 2.91 -1.18 23.00
CA ALA A 417 1.83 -0.26 23.28
C ALA A 417 1.02 -0.75 24.49
N VAL A 418 0.67 0.17 25.38
CA VAL A 418 -0.22 -0.05 26.53
C VAL A 418 -1.42 0.85 26.36
N VAL A 419 -2.59 0.22 26.21
CA VAL A 419 -3.87 0.89 26.04
C VAL A 419 -4.70 0.71 27.28
N GLN A 420 -5.13 1.80 27.88
CA GLN A 420 -5.98 1.82 29.06
C GLN A 420 -7.30 2.48 28.73
N THR A 421 -8.41 1.81 29.00
CA THR A 421 -9.75 2.35 28.77
C THR A 421 -10.45 2.48 30.11
N PHE A 422 -10.92 3.68 30.41
CA PHE A 422 -11.61 4.03 31.67
C PHE A 422 -13.09 4.27 31.39
N TYR A 423 -13.97 3.55 32.09
CA TYR A 423 -15.43 3.69 32.02
C TYR A 423 -16.02 3.63 30.60
N ASN A 424 -15.31 3.01 29.64
CA ASN A 424 -15.61 3.05 28.21
C ASN A 424 -15.74 4.47 27.62
N LYS A 425 -15.15 5.47 28.25
CA LYS A 425 -15.28 6.89 27.86
C LYS A 425 -13.97 7.53 27.44
N VAL A 426 -12.89 7.15 28.12
CA VAL A 426 -11.55 7.70 27.87
C VAL A 426 -10.61 6.55 27.59
N LYS A 427 -9.86 6.65 26.52
CA LYS A 427 -8.84 5.70 26.15
C LYS A 427 -7.49 6.42 26.11
N LEU A 428 -6.56 5.96 26.93
CA LEU A 428 -5.18 6.43 26.98
C LEU A 428 -4.28 5.35 26.34
N THR A 429 -3.51 5.72 25.34
CA THR A 429 -2.50 4.86 24.75
C THR A 429 -1.12 5.46 24.99
N ILE A 430 -0.22 4.66 25.51
CA ILE A 430 1.21 4.99 25.64
C ILE A 430 1.97 3.92 24.89
N GLY A 431 2.86 4.32 23.99
CA GLY A 431 3.60 3.37 23.19
C GLY A 431 5.02 3.81 22.85
N VAL A 432 5.82 2.83 22.48
CA VAL A 432 7.17 3.02 21.96
C VAL A 432 7.31 2.17 20.70
N ASP A 433 7.55 2.83 19.58
CA ASP A 433 7.89 2.18 18.33
C ASP A 433 9.40 2.00 18.23
N ASN A 434 9.82 0.91 17.57
CA ASN A 434 11.22 0.60 17.32
C ASN A 434 12.08 0.65 18.60
N ILE A 435 11.69 -0.14 19.60
CA ILE A 435 12.28 -0.14 20.96
C ILE A 435 13.81 -0.30 20.94
N PHE A 436 14.34 -1.08 19.98
CA PHE A 436 15.77 -1.33 19.84
C PHE A 436 16.50 -0.27 19.01
N ASN A 437 15.84 0.83 18.68
CA ASN A 437 16.42 1.97 17.97
C ASN A 437 17.13 1.59 16.67
N TYR A 438 16.54 0.66 15.90
CA TYR A 438 17.11 0.31 14.61
C TYR A 438 16.98 1.49 13.62
N VAL A 439 18.11 1.94 13.12
CA VAL A 439 18.18 2.98 12.08
C VAL A 439 18.93 2.40 10.88
N PRO A 440 18.28 2.23 9.74
CA PRO A 440 18.98 1.78 8.54
C PRO A 440 19.92 2.86 8.05
N HIS A 441 21.09 2.45 7.57
CA HIS A 441 22.00 3.34 6.89
C HIS A 441 21.69 3.31 5.39
N THR A 442 21.62 4.49 4.76
CA THR A 442 21.50 4.58 3.31
C THR A 442 22.78 4.10 2.66
N LEU A 443 22.68 3.19 1.70
CA LEU A 443 23.79 2.72 0.90
C LEU A 443 23.90 3.61 -0.34
N GLY A 444 24.97 4.39 -0.47
CA GLY A 444 25.37 5.06 -1.70
C GLY A 444 24.57 6.28 -2.14
N SER A 445 24.87 6.75 -3.32
CA SER A 445 24.28 7.93 -3.95
C SER A 445 22.86 7.70 -4.47
N GLY A 446 22.06 8.74 -4.43
CA GLY A 446 20.78 9.02 -5.10
C GLY A 446 19.77 7.86 -5.32
N VAL A 447 20.15 6.86 -6.09
CA VAL A 447 19.22 5.79 -6.52
C VAL A 447 18.92 4.78 -5.42
N THR A 448 19.88 4.50 -4.54
CA THR A 448 19.71 3.52 -3.45
C THR A 448 18.92 4.06 -2.28
N MET A 449 18.85 5.38 -2.10
CA MET A 449 18.11 6.06 -1.03
C MET A 449 16.62 5.68 -0.99
N PHE A 450 15.99 5.53 -2.16
CA PHE A 450 14.55 5.30 -2.26
C PHE A 450 14.11 3.87 -1.87
N ASN A 451 15.05 2.96 -1.70
CA ASN A 451 14.77 1.55 -1.42
C ASN A 451 15.02 1.15 0.04
N VAL A 452 15.51 2.06 0.84
CA VAL A 452 15.78 1.84 2.26
C VAL A 452 14.53 2.18 3.08
N PRO A 453 14.11 1.32 4.02
CA PRO A 453 12.95 1.63 4.86
C PRO A 453 13.20 2.89 5.68
N ALA A 454 12.25 3.81 5.66
CA ALA A 454 12.27 4.99 6.50
C ALA A 454 11.96 4.62 7.96
N THR A 455 12.92 4.77 8.87
CA THR A 455 12.69 4.68 10.30
C THR A 455 13.50 5.76 11.01
N CYS A 456 12.83 6.49 11.90
CA CYS A 456 13.44 7.58 12.68
C CYS A 456 14.14 7.10 13.96
N GLY A 457 14.33 5.78 14.12
CA GLY A 457 14.80 5.20 15.37
C GLY A 457 13.66 5.02 16.38
N ALA A 458 13.99 4.93 17.66
CA ALA A 458 13.01 4.75 18.72
C ALA A 458 12.13 6.01 18.87
N ARG A 459 10.80 5.82 18.93
CA ARG A 459 9.82 6.91 19.06
C ARG A 459 8.80 6.58 20.14
N GLY A 460 8.74 7.40 21.19
CA GLY A 460 7.65 7.36 22.17
C GLY A 460 6.45 8.19 21.70
N TYR A 461 5.24 7.75 22.06
CA TYR A 461 4.01 8.51 21.79
C TYR A 461 2.97 8.31 22.89
N VAL A 462 2.11 9.32 23.04
CA VAL A 462 0.95 9.30 23.92
C VAL A 462 -0.25 9.76 23.10
N GLN A 463 -1.36 9.03 23.22
CA GLN A 463 -2.62 9.36 22.57
C GLN A 463 -3.75 9.31 23.58
N VAL A 464 -4.64 10.28 23.54
CA VAL A 464 -5.87 10.32 24.34
C VAL A 464 -7.07 10.39 23.41
N GLU A 465 -8.02 9.47 23.57
CA GLU A 465 -9.28 9.44 22.83
C GLU A 465 -10.44 9.64 23.82
N PHE A 466 -11.37 10.51 23.48
CA PHE A 466 -12.63 10.71 24.19
C PHE A 466 -13.78 10.14 23.39
N LEU A 467 -14.53 9.21 23.97
CA LEU A 467 -15.73 8.60 23.38
C LEU A 467 -16.95 9.47 23.72
N VAL A 468 -17.16 10.51 22.92
CA VAL A 468 -18.11 11.59 23.19
C VAL A 468 -19.55 11.11 23.31
N GLU A 469 -19.97 10.12 22.50
CA GLU A 469 -21.32 9.54 22.56
C GLU A 469 -21.63 8.95 23.94
N ASP A 470 -20.67 8.21 24.51
CA ASP A 470 -20.84 7.56 25.81
C ASP A 470 -20.78 8.57 26.96
N ILE A 471 -20.03 9.65 26.76
CA ILE A 471 -20.00 10.79 27.69
C ILE A 471 -21.36 11.49 27.68
N LEU A 472 -21.92 11.82 26.51
CA LEU A 472 -23.21 12.49 26.36
C LEU A 472 -24.37 11.63 26.87
N LYS A 473 -24.40 10.33 26.59
CA LYS A 473 -25.40 9.40 27.14
C LYS A 473 -25.37 9.39 28.69
N SER A 474 -24.18 9.37 29.26
CA SER A 474 -24.05 9.38 30.74
C SER A 474 -24.50 10.70 31.41
N LEU A 475 -24.43 11.81 30.70
CA LEU A 475 -24.94 13.11 31.19
C LEU A 475 -26.48 13.18 31.12
N LYS A 476 -27.08 12.54 30.12
CA LYS A 476 -28.57 12.45 30.00
C LYS A 476 -29.22 11.56 31.07
N HIS A 477 -28.52 10.53 31.56
CA HIS A 477 -29.04 9.66 32.63
C HIS A 477 -28.83 10.22 34.04
N LYS A 478 -28.13 11.35 34.19
CA LYS A 478 -27.95 12.05 35.49
C LYS A 478 -28.95 13.22 35.69
N LYS A 479 -29.78 13.51 34.71
CA LYS A 479 -30.95 14.40 34.82
C LYS A 479 -32.22 13.56 34.90
#